data_668d8e4e4447bd76e6cd385c3174a621
#
_entry.id   668d8e4e4447bd76e6cd385c3174a621
#
_cell.length_a   1.000
_cell.length_b   1.000
_cell.length_c   1.000
_cell.angle_alpha   90.00
_cell.angle_beta   90.00
_cell.angle_gamma   90.00
#
_symmetry.space_group_name_H-M   'P 1'
#
loop_
_entity.id
_entity.type
_entity.pdbx_description
1 polymer ?
#
loop_
_entity_poly.entity_id
_entity_poly.type
_entity_poly.pdbx_seq_one_letter_code
_entity_poly.pdbx_strand_id
1 'polypeptide(L)'
;MIEIKGLSYTIGKKEILKNISFTVNKGSMTCIVGPNGCGKSTLLAHISRRFPSRNSIYYKGRAVETIPRKEYAKEVAVMVQQGFGMAGDLKAEDVVLMGRYPFKGRFSDYTKEDHQIAERVMIETGASILSGREMQHMSGGEKQRISIARALLKDAPI
;
A
#
# COMPACT_ATOMS: atom_id res chain seq x y z
N MET A 1 -2.02 15.55 1.01
CA MET A 1 -0.89 16.10 0.24
C MET A 1 0.38 15.36 0.64
N ILE A 2 1.11 14.82 -0.34
CA ILE A 2 2.47 14.30 -0.17
C ILE A 2 3.42 15.22 -0.93
N GLU A 3 4.52 15.62 -0.30
CA GLU A 3 5.58 16.40 -0.93
C GLU A 3 6.88 15.60 -0.92
N ILE A 4 7.56 15.54 -2.05
CA ILE A 4 8.89 14.99 -2.20
C ILE A 4 9.85 16.15 -2.52
N LYS A 5 10.96 16.23 -1.77
CA LYS A 5 11.93 17.33 -1.84
C LYS A 5 13.35 16.77 -1.97
N GLY A 6 13.92 16.85 -3.14
CA GLY A 6 15.31 16.49 -3.38
C GLY A 6 15.66 15.03 -3.10
N LEU A 7 14.70 14.11 -3.26
CA LEU A 7 14.93 12.69 -2.98
C LEU A 7 15.98 12.12 -3.95
N SER A 8 17.09 11.67 -3.39
CA SER A 8 18.13 10.93 -4.10
C SER A 8 18.35 9.57 -3.45
N TYR A 9 18.57 8.54 -4.25
CA TYR A 9 18.80 7.20 -3.76
C TYR A 9 19.77 6.41 -4.63
N THR A 10 20.74 5.78 -4.00
CA THR A 10 21.81 5.01 -4.64
C THR A 10 21.82 3.58 -4.10
N ILE A 11 21.98 2.59 -4.97
CA ILE A 11 22.21 1.19 -4.63
C ILE A 11 23.59 0.79 -5.13
N GLY A 12 24.50 0.48 -4.20
CA GLY A 12 25.91 0.27 -4.53
C GLY A 12 26.52 1.52 -5.16
N LYS A 13 26.97 1.43 -6.42
CA LYS A 13 27.51 2.56 -7.20
C LYS A 13 26.50 3.20 -8.14
N LYS A 14 25.27 2.66 -8.23
CA LYS A 14 24.26 3.13 -9.19
C LYS A 14 23.28 4.07 -8.52
N GLU A 15 23.22 5.32 -8.99
CA GLU A 15 22.19 6.27 -8.60
C GLU A 15 20.87 5.89 -9.29
N ILE A 16 19.84 5.60 -8.49
CA ILE A 16 18.51 5.15 -8.94
C ILE A 16 17.54 6.33 -9.02
N LEU A 17 17.56 7.19 -7.99
CA LEU A 17 16.77 8.42 -7.94
C LEU A 17 17.74 9.58 -7.79
N LYS A 18 17.52 10.65 -8.56
CA LYS A 18 18.39 11.82 -8.59
C LYS A 18 17.57 13.09 -8.41
N ASN A 19 17.69 13.69 -7.22
CA ASN A 19 17.08 14.99 -6.89
C ASN A 19 15.59 15.10 -7.27
N ILE A 20 14.80 14.08 -6.96
CA ILE A 20 13.39 14.03 -7.32
C ILE A 20 12.58 14.95 -6.40
N SER A 21 11.82 15.88 -7.00
CA SER A 21 10.97 16.81 -6.28
C SER A 21 9.63 16.98 -7.00
N PHE A 22 8.51 16.74 -6.30
CA PHE A 22 7.16 17.02 -6.79
C PHE A 22 6.16 16.92 -5.62
N THR A 23 4.93 17.34 -5.89
CA THR A 23 3.84 17.31 -4.91
C THR A 23 2.64 16.54 -5.47
N VAL A 24 2.06 15.66 -4.65
CA VAL A 24 0.78 15.01 -4.91
C VAL A 24 -0.28 15.70 -4.04
N ASN A 25 -1.21 16.39 -4.68
CA ASN A 25 -2.29 17.08 -4.00
C ASN A 25 -3.40 16.13 -3.54
N LYS A 26 -4.16 16.53 -2.52
CA LYS A 26 -5.37 15.80 -2.12
C LYS A 26 -6.37 15.79 -3.28
N GLY A 27 -6.97 14.63 -3.55
CA GLY A 27 -7.97 14.47 -4.61
C GLY A 27 -7.41 14.46 -6.03
N SER A 28 -6.08 14.57 -6.21
CA SER A 28 -5.47 14.45 -7.53
C SER A 28 -5.02 13.01 -7.82
N MET A 29 -4.99 12.66 -9.10
CA MET A 29 -4.34 11.46 -9.60
C MET A 29 -3.00 11.84 -10.24
N THR A 30 -1.91 11.24 -9.75
CA THR A 30 -0.56 11.43 -10.27
C THR A 30 -0.04 10.15 -10.89
N CYS A 31 0.35 10.21 -12.17
CA CYS A 31 0.90 9.06 -12.87
C CYS A 31 2.42 9.21 -13.00
N ILE A 32 3.18 8.16 -12.63
CA ILE A 32 4.64 8.10 -12.80
C ILE A 32 4.93 7.19 -13.99
N VAL A 33 5.42 7.76 -15.08
CA VAL A 33 5.74 7.05 -16.33
C VAL A 33 7.23 7.05 -16.59
N GLY A 34 7.71 6.03 -17.30
CA GLY A 34 9.13 5.91 -17.68
C GLY A 34 9.50 4.46 -18.00
N PRO A 35 10.68 4.21 -18.58
CA PRO A 35 11.14 2.88 -18.96
C PRO A 35 11.33 1.95 -17.75
N ASN A 36 11.46 0.65 -18.00
CA ASN A 36 11.77 -0.31 -16.94
C ASN A 36 13.14 0.00 -16.34
N GLY A 37 13.24 -0.12 -15.01
CA GLY A 37 14.47 0.12 -14.26
C GLY A 37 14.79 1.61 -13.98
N CYS A 38 13.93 2.58 -14.39
CA CYS A 38 14.18 4.01 -14.13
C CYS A 38 13.86 4.47 -12.69
N GLY A 39 13.49 3.56 -11.77
CA GLY A 39 13.30 3.91 -10.36
C GLY A 39 11.85 4.12 -9.90
N LYS A 40 10.82 3.92 -10.76
CA LYS A 40 9.40 4.10 -10.37
C LYS A 40 9.01 3.33 -9.09
N SER A 41 9.31 2.04 -9.07
CA SER A 41 9.00 1.19 -7.90
C SER A 41 9.85 1.56 -6.68
N THR A 42 11.06 2.03 -6.88
CA THR A 42 11.95 2.53 -5.82
C THR A 42 11.36 3.80 -5.19
N LEU A 43 10.88 4.73 -6.02
CA LEU A 43 10.21 5.94 -5.54
C LEU A 43 8.97 5.60 -4.71
N LEU A 44 8.11 4.69 -5.20
CA LEU A 44 6.95 4.22 -4.45
C LEU A 44 7.34 3.50 -3.14
N ALA A 45 8.47 2.79 -3.13
CA ALA A 45 9.00 2.15 -1.92
C ALA A 45 9.43 3.18 -0.86
N HIS A 46 9.97 4.33 -1.26
CA HIS A 46 10.26 5.44 -0.34
C HIS A 46 8.97 6.09 0.16
N ILE A 47 8.01 6.40 -0.72
CA ILE A 47 6.71 6.97 -0.34
C ILE A 47 5.99 6.04 0.65
N SER A 48 6.01 4.73 0.43
CA SER A 48 5.39 3.75 1.32
C SER A 48 6.21 3.43 2.58
N ARG A 49 7.34 4.10 2.80
CA ARG A 49 8.27 3.88 3.93
C ARG A 49 8.85 2.45 4.01
N ARG A 50 8.89 1.74 2.90
CA ARG A 50 9.67 0.49 2.78
C ARG A 50 11.18 0.79 2.76
N PHE A 51 11.55 1.94 2.18
CA PHE A 51 12.90 2.50 2.23
C PHE A 51 12.90 3.84 2.98
N PRO A 52 13.99 4.17 3.72
CA PRO A 52 14.10 5.46 4.42
C PRO A 52 14.25 6.60 3.41
N SER A 53 13.50 7.69 3.59
CA SER A 53 13.54 8.87 2.71
C SER A 53 14.49 9.97 3.18
N ARG A 54 15.11 9.83 4.34
CA ARG A 54 16.05 10.79 4.94
C ARG A 54 15.50 12.23 4.96
N ASN A 55 14.26 12.37 5.42
CA ASN A 55 13.53 13.65 5.47
C ASN A 55 13.29 14.31 4.10
N SER A 56 13.26 13.53 3.02
CA SER A 56 12.92 14.04 1.69
C SER A 56 11.44 13.87 1.34
N ILE A 57 10.65 13.21 2.17
CA ILE A 57 9.22 12.99 1.95
C ILE A 57 8.41 13.51 3.13
N TYR A 58 7.38 14.30 2.81
CA TYR A 58 6.50 14.93 3.79
C TYR A 58 5.05 14.54 3.51
N TYR A 59 4.31 14.24 4.56
CA TYR A 59 2.88 14.01 4.55
C TYR A 59 2.19 15.05 5.45
N LYS A 60 1.27 15.85 4.89
CA LYS A 60 0.61 16.96 5.62
C LYS A 60 1.64 17.87 6.33
N GLY A 61 2.75 18.18 5.67
CA GLY A 61 3.81 19.05 6.21
C GLY A 61 4.77 18.40 7.22
N ARG A 62 4.54 17.15 7.63
CA ARG A 62 5.41 16.40 8.58
C ARG A 62 6.31 15.45 7.81
N ALA A 63 7.60 15.41 8.13
CA ALA A 63 8.49 14.39 7.57
C ALA A 63 7.95 12.99 7.90
N VAL A 64 7.82 12.12 6.88
CA VAL A 64 7.17 10.81 7.07
C VAL A 64 7.86 9.94 8.11
N GLU A 65 9.17 10.09 8.29
CA GLU A 65 9.94 9.37 9.31
C GLU A 65 9.53 9.72 10.74
N THR A 66 9.04 10.94 10.98
CA THR A 66 8.62 11.40 12.31
C THR A 66 7.21 10.92 12.68
N ILE A 67 6.45 10.43 11.71
CA ILE A 67 5.10 9.90 11.94
C ILE A 67 5.22 8.45 12.42
N PRO A 68 4.56 8.00 13.49
CA PRO A 68 4.53 6.60 13.88
C PRO A 68 4.11 5.71 12.71
N ARG A 69 4.79 4.57 12.50
CA ARG A 69 4.51 3.70 11.34
C ARG A 69 3.04 3.29 11.23
N LYS A 70 2.41 3.00 12.37
CA LYS A 70 1.00 2.59 12.43
C LYS A 70 0.07 3.75 12.05
N GLU A 71 0.37 4.98 12.46
CA GLU A 71 -0.36 6.19 12.08
C GLU A 71 -0.25 6.42 10.56
N TYR A 72 0.97 6.41 10.02
CA TYR A 72 1.18 6.58 8.59
C TYR A 72 0.51 5.48 7.75
N ALA A 73 0.52 4.25 8.26
CA ALA A 73 -0.13 3.13 7.60
C ALA A 73 -1.65 3.23 7.55
N LYS A 74 -2.31 4.02 8.40
CA LYS A 74 -3.75 4.32 8.29
C LYS A 74 -4.05 5.35 7.20
N GLU A 75 -3.10 6.22 6.90
CA GLU A 75 -3.24 7.35 5.99
C GLU A 75 -2.86 7.03 4.54
N VAL A 76 -2.07 5.98 4.33
CA VAL A 76 -1.56 5.61 3.01
C VAL A 76 -1.81 4.14 2.71
N ALA A 77 -2.62 3.86 1.70
CA ALA A 77 -2.80 2.51 1.16
C ALA A 77 -1.78 2.25 0.04
N VAL A 78 -1.23 1.04 0.00
CA VAL A 78 -0.26 0.65 -1.03
C VAL A 78 -0.67 -0.69 -1.62
N MET A 79 -0.80 -0.72 -2.93
CA MET A 79 -0.96 -1.94 -3.70
C MET A 79 0.36 -2.27 -4.40
N VAL A 80 0.86 -3.48 -4.21
CA VAL A 80 2.07 -3.96 -4.88
C VAL A 80 1.71 -5.02 -5.93
N GLN A 81 2.37 -4.98 -7.07
CA GLN A 81 2.09 -5.85 -8.22
C GLN A 81 2.35 -7.34 -7.91
N GLN A 82 3.31 -7.63 -7.02
CA GLN A 82 3.64 -8.98 -6.55
C GLN A 82 3.77 -8.93 -5.02
N GLY A 83 2.81 -9.44 -4.29
CA GLY A 83 2.81 -9.27 -2.83
C GLY A 83 2.28 -10.47 -2.02
N PHE A 84 1.88 -11.54 -2.66
CA PHE A 84 1.22 -12.67 -1.97
C PHE A 84 2.07 -13.94 -1.86
N GLY A 85 3.38 -13.88 -2.13
CA GLY A 85 4.24 -15.06 -2.07
C GLY A 85 4.26 -15.80 -0.71
N MET A 86 3.96 -15.10 0.38
CA MET A 86 3.85 -15.67 1.73
C MET A 86 2.39 -15.92 2.18
N ALA A 87 1.40 -15.61 1.34
CA ALA A 87 -0.01 -15.75 1.66
C ALA A 87 -0.65 -16.93 0.92
N GLY A 88 0.16 -17.89 0.45
CA GLY A 88 -0.32 -18.99 -0.40
C GLY A 88 -1.50 -19.76 0.18
N ASP A 89 -1.42 -20.12 1.45
CA ASP A 89 -2.41 -20.93 2.16
C ASP A 89 -3.53 -20.08 2.81
N LEU A 90 -3.45 -18.74 2.72
CA LEU A 90 -4.47 -17.87 3.29
C LEU A 90 -5.67 -17.75 2.36
N LYS A 91 -6.86 -17.70 2.94
CA LYS A 91 -8.09 -17.39 2.21
C LYS A 91 -8.12 -15.93 1.79
N ALA A 92 -8.83 -15.64 0.69
CA ALA A 92 -8.98 -14.29 0.17
C ALA A 92 -9.54 -13.31 1.22
N GLU A 93 -10.54 -13.73 1.96
CA GLU A 93 -11.16 -12.91 3.03
C GLU A 93 -10.16 -12.51 4.11
N ASP A 94 -9.29 -13.43 4.53
CA ASP A 94 -8.25 -13.16 5.54
C ASP A 94 -7.23 -12.15 5.00
N VAL A 95 -6.84 -12.30 3.72
CA VAL A 95 -5.92 -11.37 3.06
C VAL A 95 -6.54 -9.98 2.93
N VAL A 96 -7.83 -9.88 2.63
CA VAL A 96 -8.54 -8.60 2.60
C VAL A 96 -8.56 -7.99 4.00
N LEU A 97 -8.94 -8.75 5.04
CA LEU A 97 -8.97 -8.30 6.44
C LEU A 97 -7.61 -7.75 6.93
N MET A 98 -6.49 -8.21 6.38
CA MET A 98 -5.17 -7.62 6.69
C MET A 98 -5.09 -6.12 6.37
N GLY A 99 -5.96 -5.58 5.52
CA GLY A 99 -6.08 -4.14 5.30
C GLY A 99 -6.42 -3.37 6.57
N ARG A 100 -7.11 -3.99 7.53
CA ARG A 100 -7.47 -3.40 8.84
C ARG A 100 -6.37 -3.53 9.89
N TYR A 101 -5.26 -4.21 9.60
CA TYR A 101 -4.17 -4.39 10.56
C TYR A 101 -3.68 -3.09 11.24
N PRO A 102 -3.56 -1.93 10.55
CA PRO A 102 -3.17 -0.68 11.20
C PRO A 102 -4.16 -0.18 12.26
N PHE A 103 -5.40 -0.65 12.23
CA PHE A 103 -6.46 -0.23 13.17
C PHE A 103 -6.54 -1.15 14.39
N LYS A 104 -6.05 -2.39 14.30
CA LYS A 104 -6.05 -3.36 15.40
C LYS A 104 -5.17 -2.93 16.58
N GLY A 105 -5.58 -3.29 17.79
CA GLY A 105 -4.72 -3.33 18.96
C GLY A 105 -3.64 -4.43 18.83
N ARG A 106 -2.63 -4.40 19.70
CA ARG A 106 -1.48 -5.34 19.63
C ARG A 106 -1.89 -6.80 19.77
N PHE A 107 -2.95 -7.07 20.56
CA PHE A 107 -3.45 -8.41 20.87
C PHE A 107 -4.96 -8.54 20.64
N SER A 108 -5.59 -7.64 19.90
CA SER A 108 -7.02 -7.71 19.60
C SER A 108 -7.26 -8.50 18.31
N ASP A 109 -8.40 -9.18 18.23
CA ASP A 109 -8.89 -9.73 16.97
C ASP A 109 -9.54 -8.66 16.09
N TYR A 110 -9.93 -9.00 14.87
CA TYR A 110 -10.74 -8.14 14.02
C TYR A 110 -12.15 -8.05 14.62
N THR A 111 -12.71 -6.86 14.57
CA THR A 111 -14.07 -6.61 15.08
C THR A 111 -15.13 -7.09 14.08
N LYS A 112 -16.38 -7.19 14.54
CA LYS A 112 -17.51 -7.43 13.63
C LYS A 112 -17.62 -6.37 12.54
N GLU A 113 -17.32 -5.12 12.89
CA GLU A 113 -17.29 -4.00 11.95
C GLU A 113 -16.21 -4.17 10.87
N ASP A 114 -15.01 -4.64 11.25
CA ASP A 114 -13.94 -4.92 10.28
C ASP A 114 -14.38 -5.98 9.26
N HIS A 115 -15.08 -7.05 9.70
CA HIS A 115 -15.63 -8.08 8.82
C HIS A 115 -16.73 -7.53 7.90
N GLN A 116 -17.64 -6.69 8.41
CA GLN A 116 -18.70 -6.07 7.60
C GLN A 116 -18.12 -5.14 6.53
N ILE A 117 -17.09 -4.35 6.88
CA ILE A 117 -16.40 -3.50 5.91
C ILE A 117 -15.69 -4.37 4.85
N ALA A 118 -15.04 -5.46 5.26
CA ALA A 118 -14.37 -6.39 4.35
C ALA A 118 -15.35 -7.01 3.34
N GLU A 119 -16.50 -7.49 3.82
CA GLU A 119 -17.55 -8.06 2.97
C GLU A 119 -18.05 -7.04 1.94
N ARG A 120 -18.38 -5.81 2.37
CA ARG A 120 -18.81 -4.73 1.49
C ARG A 120 -17.79 -4.43 0.40
N VAL A 121 -16.53 -4.26 0.78
CA VAL A 121 -15.44 -3.96 -0.18
C VAL A 121 -15.21 -5.13 -1.14
N MET A 122 -15.34 -6.38 -0.67
CA MET A 122 -15.26 -7.54 -1.55
C MET A 122 -16.40 -7.59 -2.56
N ILE A 123 -17.61 -7.16 -2.18
CA ILE A 123 -18.75 -7.02 -3.12
C ILE A 123 -18.43 -5.93 -4.15
N GLU A 124 -18.04 -4.73 -3.72
CA GLU A 124 -17.71 -3.59 -4.58
C GLU A 124 -16.62 -3.90 -5.60
N THR A 125 -15.66 -4.73 -5.23
CA THR A 125 -14.55 -5.13 -6.12
C THR A 125 -14.85 -6.40 -6.93
N GLY A 126 -16.02 -7.02 -6.75
CA GLY A 126 -16.38 -8.30 -7.36
C GLY A 126 -15.50 -9.46 -6.88
N ALA A 127 -14.96 -9.34 -5.66
CA ALA A 127 -14.09 -10.36 -5.03
C ALA A 127 -14.87 -11.33 -4.12
N SER A 128 -16.15 -11.10 -3.84
CA SER A 128 -16.95 -11.90 -2.91
C SER A 128 -17.00 -13.40 -3.26
N ILE A 129 -17.06 -13.72 -4.54
CA ILE A 129 -17.04 -15.11 -5.04
C ILE A 129 -15.71 -15.84 -4.75
N LEU A 130 -14.68 -15.12 -4.35
CA LEU A 130 -13.35 -15.64 -4.06
C LEU A 130 -13.10 -15.82 -2.55
N SER A 131 -14.04 -15.41 -1.68
CA SER A 131 -13.85 -15.27 -0.23
C SER A 131 -13.17 -16.48 0.41
N GLY A 132 -13.76 -17.66 0.27
CA GLY A 132 -13.25 -18.90 0.86
C GLY A 132 -12.10 -19.57 0.11
N ARG A 133 -11.64 -19.04 -1.04
CA ARG A 133 -10.57 -19.63 -1.83
C ARG A 133 -9.19 -19.23 -1.32
N GLU A 134 -8.27 -20.16 -1.36
CA GLU A 134 -6.86 -19.93 -1.02
C GLU A 134 -6.15 -19.13 -2.13
N MET A 135 -5.29 -18.21 -1.74
CA MET A 135 -4.55 -17.35 -2.66
C MET A 135 -3.70 -18.11 -3.66
N GLN A 136 -3.12 -19.26 -3.29
CA GLN A 136 -2.30 -20.08 -4.20
C GLN A 136 -3.08 -20.61 -5.41
N HIS A 137 -4.37 -20.86 -5.25
CA HIS A 137 -5.24 -21.41 -6.30
C HIS A 137 -5.91 -20.34 -7.16
N MET A 138 -5.48 -19.08 -7.05
CA MET A 138 -6.03 -17.94 -7.79
C MET A 138 -5.15 -17.56 -8.98
N SER A 139 -5.81 -17.15 -10.06
CA SER A 139 -5.18 -16.48 -11.19
C SER A 139 -4.57 -15.13 -10.81
N GLY A 140 -3.68 -14.59 -11.65
CA GLY A 140 -3.09 -13.27 -11.44
C GLY A 140 -4.14 -12.15 -11.33
N GLY A 141 -5.19 -12.20 -12.16
CA GLY A 141 -6.28 -11.22 -12.12
C GLY A 141 -7.12 -11.32 -10.84
N GLU A 142 -7.42 -12.53 -10.36
CA GLU A 142 -8.12 -12.73 -9.09
C GLU A 142 -7.29 -12.21 -7.91
N LYS A 143 -5.99 -12.51 -7.87
CA LYS A 143 -5.04 -11.98 -6.87
C LYS A 143 -4.98 -10.46 -6.90
N GLN A 144 -4.99 -9.86 -8.08
CA GLN A 144 -5.02 -8.40 -8.22
C GLN A 144 -6.31 -7.82 -7.64
N ARG A 145 -7.46 -8.45 -7.88
CA ARG A 145 -8.76 -8.05 -7.32
C ARG A 145 -8.76 -8.08 -5.79
N ILE A 146 -8.21 -9.13 -5.19
CA ILE A 146 -8.01 -9.21 -3.73
C ILE A 146 -7.06 -8.12 -3.21
N SER A 147 -5.99 -7.80 -3.96
CA SER A 147 -5.10 -6.67 -3.62
C SER A 147 -5.82 -5.33 -3.59
N ILE A 148 -6.69 -5.09 -4.56
CA ILE A 148 -7.50 -3.87 -4.64
C ILE A 148 -8.45 -3.83 -3.44
N ALA A 149 -9.20 -4.90 -3.17
CA ALA A 149 -10.09 -4.99 -2.02
C ALA A 149 -9.35 -4.69 -0.71
N ARG A 150 -8.18 -5.31 -0.48
CA ARG A 150 -7.35 -5.05 0.70
C ARG A 150 -6.91 -3.58 0.83
N ALA A 151 -6.59 -2.93 -0.28
CA ALA A 151 -6.20 -1.52 -0.27
C ALA A 151 -7.39 -0.61 0.04
N LEU A 152 -8.55 -0.86 -0.57
CA LEU A 152 -9.79 -0.11 -0.34
C LEU A 152 -10.33 -0.28 1.08
N LEU A 153 -10.20 -1.49 1.67
CA LEU A 153 -10.62 -1.76 3.04
C LEU A 153 -9.96 -0.84 4.07
N LYS A 154 -8.83 -0.27 3.74
CA LYS A 154 -8.11 0.65 4.59
C LYS A 154 -8.80 2.00 4.74
N ASP A 155 -9.64 2.39 3.76
CA ASP A 155 -10.28 3.71 3.66
C ASP A 155 -9.27 4.86 3.87
N ALA A 156 -8.07 4.68 3.31
CA ALA A 156 -6.98 5.63 3.46
C ALA A 156 -7.15 6.81 2.50
N PRO A 157 -6.84 8.05 2.92
CA PRO A 157 -6.93 9.24 2.07
C PRO A 157 -5.99 9.25 0.86
N ILE A 158 -5.00 8.34 0.83
CA ILE A 158 -4.00 8.18 -0.22
C ILE A 158 -3.75 6.70 -0.47
#